data_506a64c09b97ca9b7043cb13659658c9
#
_entry.id   506a64c09b97ca9b7043cb13659658c9
#
_cell.length_a   1.000
_cell.length_b   1.000
_cell.length_c   1.000
_cell.angle_alpha   90.00
_cell.angle_beta   90.00
_cell.angle_gamma   90.00
#
_symmetry.space_group_name_H-M   'P 1'
#
loop_
_entity.id
_entity.type
_entity.pdbx_description
1 polymer ?
#
loop_
_entity_poly.entity_id
_entity_poly.type
_entity_poly.pdbx_seq_one_letter_code
_entity_poly.pdbx_strand_id
1 'polypeptide(L)'
;MEARGLTPCIGNCGAMVEWRTNKQIYCEACRLEKKRAVARVVMTKQRIAKGIKPVKGVPVACSVCGGMYDRVVVHSHRCAKCQADYTTARTRLESEKKKTDQGRRDRYNEWYRKKLREDVSYRLTSHMRTLMHRALGKAKAGRSWKTFVDYSLEELMTHLERQFKPGMSWENKGDWHIDHIIPRSSFEYSSPDDPEFKKCWSLSNLQPLWAVDNIRKNAKLDYLI
;
A
#
# COMPACT_ATOMS: atom_id res chain seq x y z
N MET A 1 29.34 2.32 8.68
CA MET A 1 28.22 2.88 9.48
C MET A 1 27.68 4.07 8.69
N GLU A 2 26.57 3.89 7.99
CA GLU A 2 25.96 4.98 7.21
C GLU A 2 25.38 6.02 8.17
N ALA A 3 25.66 7.30 7.88
CA ALA A 3 25.17 8.44 8.63
C ALA A 3 23.62 8.45 8.58
N ARG A 4 23.00 8.25 9.73
CA ARG A 4 21.54 8.32 9.89
C ARG A 4 21.11 9.78 9.69
N GLY A 5 20.28 10.02 8.68
CA GLY A 5 19.83 11.36 8.34
C GLY A 5 19.02 12.03 9.45
N LEU A 6 19.23 13.31 9.66
CA LEU A 6 18.42 14.16 10.54
C LEU A 6 17.14 14.59 9.81
N THR A 7 15.99 14.49 10.44
CA THR A 7 14.70 14.96 9.92
C THR A 7 14.06 16.00 10.83
N PRO A 8 13.29 16.95 10.28
CA PRO A 8 12.58 17.93 11.11
C PRO A 8 11.54 17.26 12.02
N CYS A 9 11.44 17.73 13.26
CA CYS A 9 10.42 17.30 14.18
C CYS A 9 9.00 17.61 13.65
N ILE A 10 8.12 16.62 13.61
CA ILE A 10 6.73 16.79 13.13
C ILE A 10 5.90 17.75 14.03
N GLY A 11 6.38 18.05 15.21
CA GLY A 11 5.76 19.04 16.12
C GLY A 11 5.99 20.50 15.71
N ASN A 12 6.63 20.76 14.57
CA ASN A 12 6.93 22.13 14.06
C ASN A 12 7.70 23.04 15.04
N CYS A 13 8.53 22.45 15.91
CA CYS A 13 9.32 23.21 16.88
C CYS A 13 10.71 23.63 16.36
N GLY A 14 11.04 23.33 15.09
CA GLY A 14 12.34 23.61 14.48
C GLY A 14 13.47 22.62 14.86
N ALA A 15 13.25 21.70 15.78
CA ALA A 15 14.27 20.72 16.18
C ALA A 15 14.49 19.66 15.11
N MET A 16 15.75 19.30 14.86
CA MET A 16 16.16 18.17 14.02
C MET A 16 16.29 16.90 14.88
N VAL A 17 15.78 15.78 14.40
CA VAL A 17 15.74 14.49 15.14
C VAL A 17 16.33 13.37 14.28
N GLU A 18 17.12 12.51 14.89
CA GLU A 18 17.62 11.31 14.22
C GLU A 18 16.50 10.32 13.88
N TRP A 19 16.46 9.92 12.64
CA TRP A 19 15.48 8.95 12.14
C TRP A 19 15.83 7.53 12.58
N ARG A 20 14.92 6.86 13.29
CA ARG A 20 15.13 5.48 13.79
C ARG A 20 14.13 4.44 13.28
N THR A 21 12.95 4.86 12.81
CA THR A 21 11.89 3.96 12.31
C THR A 21 10.91 4.70 11.40
N ASN A 22 10.09 3.98 10.64
CA ASN A 22 9.01 4.56 9.79
C ASN A 22 7.85 5.21 10.56
N LYS A 23 7.98 5.44 11.87
CA LYS A 23 6.97 6.11 12.69
C LYS A 23 7.29 7.60 12.79
N GLN A 24 6.23 8.40 12.91
CA GLN A 24 6.31 9.85 13.10
C GLN A 24 7.31 10.24 14.18
N ILE A 25 8.27 11.09 13.84
CA ILE A 25 9.39 11.45 14.69
C ILE A 25 9.11 12.79 15.36
N TYR A 26 9.04 12.76 16.68
CA TYR A 26 8.95 13.95 17.53
C TYR A 26 10.23 14.09 18.33
N CYS A 27 10.74 15.31 18.50
CA CYS A 27 11.76 15.58 19.51
C CYS A 27 11.17 15.28 20.90
N GLU A 28 12.06 15.14 21.90
CA GLU A 28 11.66 14.77 23.25
C GLU A 28 10.65 15.75 23.86
N ALA A 29 10.84 17.06 23.67
CA ALA A 29 9.93 18.09 24.12
C ALA A 29 8.53 17.97 23.52
N CYS A 30 8.45 17.81 22.19
CA CYS A 30 7.16 17.64 21.50
C CYS A 30 6.47 16.33 21.84
N ARG A 31 7.24 15.25 22.09
CA ARG A 31 6.73 13.96 22.57
C ARG A 31 6.12 14.10 23.96
N LEU A 32 6.81 14.82 24.84
CA LEU A 32 6.35 15.07 26.21
C LEU A 32 5.08 15.93 26.20
N GLU A 33 5.06 16.97 25.37
CA GLU A 33 3.88 17.84 25.22
C GLU A 33 2.67 17.08 24.67
N LYS A 34 2.88 16.21 23.68
CA LYS A 34 1.83 15.32 23.16
C LYS A 34 1.32 14.36 24.25
N LYS A 35 2.21 13.77 25.05
CA LYS A 35 1.81 12.93 26.21
C LYS A 35 1.01 13.73 27.24
N ARG A 36 1.44 14.95 27.56
CA ARG A 36 0.72 15.86 28.49
C ARG A 36 -0.67 16.26 27.94
N ALA A 37 -0.78 16.49 26.61
CA ALA A 37 -2.06 16.81 26.00
C ALA A 37 -3.02 15.62 26.06
N VAL A 38 -2.57 14.41 25.77
CA VAL A 38 -3.37 13.18 25.90
C VAL A 38 -3.79 12.96 27.36
N ALA A 39 -2.87 13.11 28.30
CA ALA A 39 -3.18 12.97 29.74
C ALA A 39 -4.24 14.00 30.20
N ARG A 40 -4.16 15.25 29.74
CA ARG A 40 -5.18 16.27 30.02
C ARG A 40 -6.56 15.86 29.50
N VAL A 41 -6.65 15.29 28.29
CA VAL A 41 -7.92 14.80 27.72
C VAL A 41 -8.48 13.63 28.52
N VAL A 42 -7.64 12.68 28.91
CA VAL A 42 -8.04 11.53 29.75
C VAL A 42 -8.54 12.01 31.14
N MET A 43 -7.78 12.89 31.78
CA MET A 43 -8.17 13.49 33.08
C MET A 43 -9.48 14.24 32.99
N THR A 44 -9.72 14.99 31.90
CA THR A 44 -10.98 15.71 31.69
C THR A 44 -12.15 14.73 31.52
N LYS A 45 -11.98 13.66 30.73
CA LYS A 45 -13.00 12.62 30.60
C LYS A 45 -13.32 11.95 31.95
N GLN A 46 -12.29 11.65 32.73
CA GLN A 46 -12.47 11.07 34.09
C GLN A 46 -13.18 12.02 35.05
N ARG A 47 -12.89 13.35 34.99
CA ARG A 47 -13.59 14.36 35.76
C ARG A 47 -15.07 14.47 35.40
N ILE A 48 -15.37 14.45 34.09
CA ILE A 48 -16.75 14.46 33.60
C ILE A 48 -17.48 13.16 34.05
N ALA A 49 -16.83 12.00 33.93
CA ALA A 49 -17.39 10.73 34.39
C ALA A 49 -17.66 10.70 35.93
N LYS A 50 -16.89 11.49 36.73
CA LYS A 50 -17.11 11.66 38.16
C LYS A 50 -18.13 12.78 38.51
N GLY A 51 -18.88 13.27 37.51
CA GLY A 51 -19.91 14.30 37.74
C GLY A 51 -19.37 15.70 38.02
N ILE A 52 -18.06 15.94 37.87
CA ILE A 52 -17.45 17.26 38.05
C ILE A 52 -17.81 18.09 36.82
N LYS A 53 -18.81 18.93 36.92
CA LYS A 53 -19.24 19.84 35.83
C LYS A 53 -18.09 20.77 35.44
N PRO A 54 -17.82 20.99 34.15
CA PRO A 54 -16.90 22.04 33.72
C PRO A 54 -17.47 23.39 34.20
N VAL A 55 -16.60 24.27 34.63
CA VAL A 55 -16.99 25.62 35.04
C VAL A 55 -17.59 26.33 33.84
N LYS A 56 -18.92 26.36 33.76
CA LYS A 56 -19.66 27.15 32.77
C LYS A 56 -19.63 28.62 33.21
N GLY A 57 -19.40 29.49 32.23
CA GLY A 57 -19.73 30.90 32.42
C GLY A 57 -18.58 31.85 32.79
N VAL A 58 -17.32 31.43 32.61
CA VAL A 58 -16.22 32.42 32.61
C VAL A 58 -16.03 32.90 31.16
N PRO A 59 -16.36 34.16 30.88
CA PRO A 59 -16.11 34.70 29.54
C PRO A 59 -14.63 34.72 29.25
N VAL A 60 -14.23 34.20 28.08
CA VAL A 60 -12.85 34.14 27.59
C VAL A 60 -12.75 34.80 26.23
N ALA A 61 -11.61 35.42 25.94
CA ALA A 61 -11.38 36.01 24.64
C ALA A 61 -11.12 34.92 23.59
N CYS A 62 -11.76 35.02 22.42
CA CYS A 62 -11.50 34.17 21.28
C CYS A 62 -10.08 34.42 20.76
N SER A 63 -9.29 33.37 20.58
CA SER A 63 -7.92 33.47 20.07
C SER A 63 -7.81 33.94 18.61
N VAL A 64 -8.94 34.03 17.89
CA VAL A 64 -8.97 34.40 16.47
C VAL A 64 -9.51 35.83 16.28
N CYS A 65 -10.68 36.16 16.89
CA CYS A 65 -11.32 37.47 16.69
C CYS A 65 -11.23 38.39 17.90
N GLY A 66 -10.69 37.93 19.02
CA GLY A 66 -10.60 38.71 20.26
C GLY A 66 -11.95 38.88 21.01
N GLY A 67 -13.07 38.56 20.39
CA GLY A 67 -14.40 38.69 20.99
C GLY A 67 -14.58 37.78 22.19
N MET A 68 -15.25 38.30 23.21
CA MET A 68 -15.56 37.54 24.43
C MET A 68 -16.67 36.53 24.15
N TYR A 69 -16.53 35.32 24.65
CA TYR A 69 -17.55 34.28 24.56
C TYR A 69 -17.54 33.37 25.79
N ASP A 70 -18.68 32.81 26.11
CA ASP A 70 -18.79 31.83 27.20
C ASP A 70 -18.22 30.50 26.78
N ARG A 71 -17.18 30.06 27.47
CA ARG A 71 -16.54 28.79 27.20
C ARG A 71 -17.46 27.62 27.55
N VAL A 72 -17.97 26.92 26.55
CA VAL A 72 -18.85 25.76 26.74
C VAL A 72 -18.01 24.47 26.95
N VAL A 73 -16.82 24.42 26.38
CA VAL A 73 -15.90 23.25 26.45
C VAL A 73 -14.52 23.73 26.90
N VAL A 74 -13.93 23.05 27.88
CA VAL A 74 -12.66 23.43 28.54
C VAL A 74 -11.50 23.69 27.59
N HIS A 75 -11.54 23.18 26.36
CA HIS A 75 -10.48 23.30 25.36
C HIS A 75 -10.85 24.14 24.13
N SER A 76 -12.02 24.79 24.10
CA SER A 76 -12.32 25.68 22.98
C SER A 76 -11.60 27.01 23.16
N HIS A 77 -10.68 27.33 22.26
CA HIS A 77 -9.97 28.62 22.20
C HIS A 77 -10.62 29.58 21.19
N ARG A 78 -11.71 29.16 20.55
CA ARG A 78 -12.45 29.92 19.53
C ARG A 78 -13.90 30.04 19.92
N CYS A 79 -14.49 31.20 19.63
CA CYS A 79 -15.95 31.35 19.70
C CYS A 79 -16.62 30.43 18.64
N ALA A 80 -17.93 30.22 18.79
CA ALA A 80 -18.71 29.33 17.93
C ALA A 80 -18.56 29.67 16.43
N LYS A 81 -18.59 30.97 16.08
CA LYS A 81 -18.40 31.46 14.70
C LYS A 81 -17.01 31.10 14.16
N CYS A 82 -15.94 31.47 14.85
CA CYS A 82 -14.57 31.19 14.42
C CYS A 82 -14.27 29.69 14.39
N GLN A 83 -14.92 28.89 15.21
CA GLN A 83 -14.80 27.43 15.15
C GLN A 83 -15.53 26.86 13.93
N ALA A 84 -16.70 27.36 13.59
CA ALA A 84 -17.43 26.96 12.39
C ALA A 84 -16.63 27.30 11.11
N ASP A 85 -16.11 28.52 11.01
CA ASP A 85 -15.28 28.97 9.88
C ASP A 85 -14.04 28.09 9.71
N TYR A 86 -13.33 27.79 10.79
CA TYR A 86 -12.18 26.91 10.80
C TYR A 86 -12.54 25.49 10.33
N THR A 87 -13.65 24.93 10.81
CA THR A 87 -14.11 23.60 10.44
C THR A 87 -14.45 23.54 8.96
N THR A 88 -15.16 24.55 8.46
CA THR A 88 -15.53 24.68 7.05
C THR A 88 -14.29 24.76 6.14
N ALA A 89 -13.34 25.64 6.49
CA ALA A 89 -12.08 25.78 5.74
C ALA A 89 -11.27 24.49 5.71
N ARG A 90 -11.17 23.80 6.84
CA ARG A 90 -10.48 22.51 6.95
C ARG A 90 -11.12 21.44 6.08
N THR A 91 -12.46 21.30 6.16
CA THR A 91 -13.21 20.32 5.35
C THR A 91 -13.03 20.58 3.85
N ARG A 92 -13.04 21.87 3.45
CA ARG A 92 -12.77 22.26 2.05
C ARG A 92 -11.38 21.82 1.59
N LEU A 93 -10.35 22.12 2.37
CA LEU A 93 -8.96 21.73 2.06
C LEU A 93 -8.79 20.20 1.97
N GLU A 94 -9.41 19.45 2.88
CA GLU A 94 -9.40 17.99 2.84
C GLU A 94 -10.11 17.44 1.59
N SER A 95 -11.22 18.04 1.17
CA SER A 95 -11.94 17.68 -0.05
C SER A 95 -11.11 17.96 -1.31
N GLU A 96 -10.42 19.09 -1.37
CA GLU A 96 -9.53 19.44 -2.48
C GLU A 96 -8.35 18.48 -2.58
N LYS A 97 -7.72 18.11 -1.45
CA LYS A 97 -6.67 17.08 -1.41
C LYS A 97 -7.17 15.74 -1.95
N LYS A 98 -8.35 15.27 -1.51
CA LYS A 98 -8.94 14.02 -1.99
C LYS A 98 -9.16 14.03 -3.51
N LYS A 99 -9.68 15.13 -4.07
CA LYS A 99 -9.88 15.30 -5.52
C LYS A 99 -8.54 15.22 -6.28
N THR A 100 -7.51 15.89 -5.77
CA THR A 100 -6.16 15.88 -6.40
C THR A 100 -5.55 14.48 -6.37
N ASP A 101 -5.69 13.75 -5.25
CA ASP A 101 -5.19 12.38 -5.12
C ASP A 101 -5.97 11.41 -6.01
N GLN A 102 -7.28 11.58 -6.15
CA GLN A 102 -8.09 10.78 -7.06
C GLN A 102 -7.67 11.00 -8.51
N GLY A 103 -7.54 12.26 -8.95
CA GLY A 103 -7.10 12.57 -10.31
C GLY A 103 -5.70 12.03 -10.65
N ARG A 104 -4.78 11.95 -9.66
CA ARG A 104 -3.48 11.31 -9.82
C ARG A 104 -3.61 9.80 -10.01
N ARG A 105 -4.46 9.15 -9.20
CA ARG A 105 -4.74 7.71 -9.33
C ARG A 105 -5.37 7.36 -10.66
N ASP A 106 -6.31 8.18 -11.13
CA ASP A 106 -7.01 7.96 -12.40
C ASP A 106 -6.04 8.03 -13.59
N ARG A 107 -5.16 9.05 -13.63
CA ARG A 107 -4.10 9.16 -14.65
C ARG A 107 -3.13 7.98 -14.59
N TYR A 108 -2.72 7.55 -13.39
CA TYR A 108 -1.86 6.38 -13.23
C TYR A 108 -2.56 5.10 -13.72
N ASN A 109 -3.82 4.90 -13.37
CA ASN A 109 -4.58 3.72 -13.79
C ASN A 109 -4.77 3.68 -15.30
N GLU A 110 -5.02 4.82 -15.93
CA GLU A 110 -5.15 4.94 -17.39
C GLU A 110 -3.81 4.60 -18.08
N TRP A 111 -2.72 5.22 -17.64
CA TRP A 111 -1.38 4.90 -18.12
C TRP A 111 -1.06 3.42 -17.95
N TYR A 112 -1.36 2.84 -16.78
CA TYR A 112 -1.10 1.44 -16.47
C TYR A 112 -1.88 0.50 -17.40
N ARG A 113 -3.17 0.77 -17.61
CA ARG A 113 -4.00 0.00 -18.55
C ARG A 113 -3.47 0.10 -19.98
N LYS A 114 -3.06 1.29 -20.40
CA LYS A 114 -2.45 1.51 -21.72
C LYS A 114 -1.17 0.67 -21.85
N LYS A 115 -0.28 0.72 -20.88
CA LYS A 115 0.95 -0.09 -20.87
C LYS A 115 0.66 -1.59 -20.94
N LEU A 116 -0.31 -2.08 -20.21
CA LEU A 116 -0.69 -3.50 -20.26
C LEU A 116 -1.24 -3.92 -21.64
N ARG A 117 -1.87 -3.03 -22.40
CA ARG A 117 -2.37 -3.33 -23.76
C ARG A 117 -1.26 -3.29 -24.80
N GLU A 118 -0.42 -2.27 -24.76
CA GLU A 118 0.54 -1.95 -25.82
C GLU A 118 1.91 -2.60 -25.66
N ASP A 119 2.29 -2.96 -24.44
CA ASP A 119 3.62 -3.47 -24.12
C ASP A 119 3.54 -4.92 -23.60
N VAL A 120 3.84 -5.87 -24.48
CA VAL A 120 3.83 -7.33 -24.17
C VAL A 120 4.80 -7.65 -23.03
N SER A 121 6.01 -7.11 -23.07
CA SER A 121 7.05 -7.33 -22.06
C SER A 121 6.62 -6.81 -20.69
N TYR A 122 6.00 -5.64 -20.66
CA TYR A 122 5.46 -5.07 -19.43
C TYR A 122 4.31 -5.91 -18.87
N ARG A 123 3.39 -6.35 -19.74
CA ARG A 123 2.26 -7.21 -19.37
C ARG A 123 2.73 -8.54 -18.78
N LEU A 124 3.70 -9.19 -19.43
CA LEU A 124 4.27 -10.45 -18.97
C LEU A 124 5.02 -10.26 -17.64
N THR A 125 5.83 -9.22 -17.51
CA THR A 125 6.52 -8.87 -16.26
C THR A 125 5.53 -8.64 -15.11
N SER A 126 4.43 -7.93 -15.37
CA SER A 126 3.39 -7.68 -14.38
C SER A 126 2.67 -8.97 -13.98
N HIS A 127 2.42 -9.84 -14.94
CA HIS A 127 1.83 -11.16 -14.70
C HIS A 127 2.74 -12.04 -13.83
N MET A 128 4.02 -12.18 -14.20
CA MET A 128 5.02 -12.94 -13.43
C MET A 128 5.16 -12.40 -11.99
N ARG A 129 5.16 -11.07 -11.83
CA ARG A 129 5.16 -10.44 -10.49
C ARG A 129 3.98 -10.91 -9.65
N THR A 130 2.80 -10.98 -10.24
CA THR A 130 1.57 -11.41 -9.57
C THR A 130 1.61 -12.88 -9.21
N LEU A 131 2.05 -13.73 -10.13
CA LEU A 131 2.20 -15.17 -9.91
C LEU A 131 3.19 -15.45 -8.77
N MET A 132 4.36 -14.81 -8.79
CA MET A 132 5.38 -14.96 -7.73
C MET A 132 4.90 -14.40 -6.38
N HIS A 133 4.09 -13.35 -6.38
CA HIS A 133 3.49 -12.85 -5.14
C HIS A 133 2.50 -13.85 -4.55
N ARG A 134 1.68 -14.46 -5.39
CA ARG A 134 0.74 -15.53 -4.95
C ARG A 134 1.47 -16.80 -4.49
N ALA A 135 2.61 -17.12 -5.10
CA ALA A 135 3.39 -18.29 -4.75
C ALA A 135 4.14 -18.15 -3.42
N LEU A 136 4.75 -17.00 -3.18
CA LEU A 136 5.69 -16.76 -2.07
C LEU A 136 5.10 -15.91 -0.94
N GLY A 137 4.03 -15.14 -1.18
CA GLY A 137 3.46 -14.26 -0.19
C GLY A 137 4.50 -13.31 0.43
N LYS A 138 4.63 -13.36 1.74
CA LYS A 138 5.60 -12.55 2.51
C LYS A 138 7.07 -12.92 2.22
N ALA A 139 7.35 -14.18 1.87
CA ALA A 139 8.70 -14.65 1.55
C ALA A 139 9.29 -13.98 0.30
N LYS A 140 8.46 -13.40 -0.56
CA LYS A 140 8.89 -12.57 -1.69
C LYS A 140 9.68 -11.32 -1.24
N ALA A 141 9.39 -10.76 -0.07
CA ALA A 141 10.11 -9.65 0.57
C ALA A 141 10.37 -8.44 -0.35
N GLY A 142 9.45 -8.11 -1.25
CA GLY A 142 9.59 -6.99 -2.20
C GLY A 142 10.58 -7.20 -3.35
N ARG A 143 11.30 -8.33 -3.39
CA ARG A 143 12.29 -8.64 -4.43
C ARG A 143 11.63 -8.79 -5.81
N SER A 144 12.41 -8.56 -6.87
CA SER A 144 11.98 -8.80 -8.26
C SER A 144 11.78 -10.29 -8.51
N TRP A 145 10.79 -10.66 -9.33
CA TRP A 145 10.61 -12.06 -9.74
C TRP A 145 11.82 -12.62 -10.49
N LYS A 146 12.55 -11.77 -11.23
CA LYS A 146 13.76 -12.14 -11.97
C LYS A 146 14.90 -12.65 -11.08
N THR A 147 14.88 -12.37 -9.79
CA THR A 147 15.88 -12.88 -8.83
C THR A 147 15.58 -14.27 -8.30
N PHE A 148 14.44 -14.85 -8.65
CA PHE A 148 13.98 -16.13 -8.14
C PHE A 148 14.11 -17.27 -9.16
N VAL A 149 14.30 -16.94 -10.43
CA VAL A 149 14.37 -17.86 -11.55
C VAL A 149 15.69 -17.71 -12.29
N ASP A 150 16.11 -18.76 -12.95
CA ASP A 150 17.40 -18.82 -13.65
C ASP A 150 17.25 -18.49 -15.16
N TYR A 151 16.27 -17.65 -15.52
CA TYR A 151 16.03 -17.22 -16.90
C TYR A 151 15.56 -15.75 -16.97
N SER A 152 15.81 -15.14 -18.12
CA SER A 152 15.38 -13.80 -18.47
C SER A 152 13.92 -13.76 -18.94
N LEU A 153 13.38 -12.54 -19.11
CA LEU A 153 12.06 -12.35 -19.70
C LEU A 153 12.03 -12.82 -21.17
N GLU A 154 13.11 -12.55 -21.90
CA GLU A 154 13.28 -12.89 -23.31
C GLU A 154 13.34 -14.41 -23.50
N GLU A 155 14.05 -15.12 -22.63
CA GLU A 155 14.09 -16.60 -22.64
C GLU A 155 12.73 -17.20 -22.32
N LEU A 156 11.99 -16.64 -21.37
CA LEU A 156 10.61 -17.07 -21.09
C LEU A 156 9.70 -16.84 -22.29
N MET A 157 9.79 -15.68 -22.95
CA MET A 157 8.99 -15.39 -24.14
C MET A 157 9.30 -16.37 -25.26
N THR A 158 10.55 -16.56 -25.59
CA THR A 158 11.01 -17.51 -26.63
C THR A 158 10.57 -18.95 -26.31
N HIS A 159 10.68 -19.35 -25.04
CA HIS A 159 10.26 -20.68 -24.59
C HIS A 159 8.75 -20.90 -24.79
N LEU A 160 7.92 -19.92 -24.44
CA LEU A 160 6.47 -20.00 -24.61
C LEU A 160 6.06 -19.95 -26.09
N GLU A 161 6.67 -19.07 -26.89
CA GLU A 161 6.40 -18.95 -28.33
C GLU A 161 6.63 -20.25 -29.08
N ARG A 162 7.70 -20.99 -28.76
CA ARG A 162 8.00 -22.29 -29.34
C ARG A 162 6.93 -23.36 -29.09
N GLN A 163 6.09 -23.14 -28.09
CA GLN A 163 5.02 -24.05 -27.66
C GLN A 163 3.63 -23.53 -28.02
N PHE A 164 3.53 -22.39 -28.71
CA PHE A 164 2.23 -21.86 -29.09
C PHE A 164 1.50 -22.83 -30.02
N LYS A 165 0.26 -23.13 -29.64
CA LYS A 165 -0.66 -23.89 -30.48
C LYS A 165 -1.26 -22.97 -31.55
N PRO A 166 -1.80 -23.52 -32.66
CA PRO A 166 -2.46 -22.71 -33.67
C PRO A 166 -3.48 -21.72 -33.06
N GLY A 167 -3.36 -20.46 -33.43
CA GLY A 167 -4.19 -19.37 -32.90
C GLY A 167 -3.69 -18.69 -31.64
N MET A 168 -2.67 -19.20 -30.96
CA MET A 168 -2.03 -18.51 -29.84
C MET A 168 -1.08 -17.43 -30.33
N SER A 169 -1.13 -16.28 -29.70
CA SER A 169 -0.21 -15.16 -29.92
C SER A 169 -0.09 -14.29 -28.66
N TRP A 170 0.83 -13.33 -28.67
CA TRP A 170 0.92 -12.37 -27.56
C TRP A 170 -0.24 -11.38 -27.54
N GLU A 171 -0.88 -11.10 -28.67
CA GLU A 171 -2.02 -10.20 -28.78
C GLU A 171 -3.23 -10.76 -28.05
N ASN A 172 -3.43 -12.08 -28.14
CA ASN A 172 -4.53 -12.76 -27.44
C ASN A 172 -4.14 -13.39 -26.11
N LYS A 173 -3.13 -12.81 -25.41
CA LYS A 173 -2.70 -13.21 -24.05
C LYS A 173 -3.78 -12.95 -22.99
N GLY A 174 -4.87 -13.53 -23.09
CA GLY A 174 -6.04 -13.52 -22.20
C GLY A 174 -6.81 -14.79 -22.44
N ASP A 175 -6.71 -15.31 -23.69
CA ASP A 175 -7.34 -16.54 -24.10
C ASP A 175 -6.51 -17.77 -23.73
N TRP A 176 -5.23 -17.56 -23.39
CA TRP A 176 -4.32 -18.59 -22.89
C TRP A 176 -3.57 -18.12 -21.63
N HIS A 177 -3.12 -19.07 -20.83
CA HIS A 177 -2.40 -18.85 -19.59
C HIS A 177 -1.00 -19.47 -19.64
N ILE A 178 -0.08 -18.96 -18.80
CA ILE A 178 1.14 -19.68 -18.46
C ILE A 178 0.72 -20.70 -17.40
N ASP A 179 0.87 -21.96 -17.73
CA ASP A 179 0.52 -23.10 -16.90
C ASP A 179 1.76 -23.86 -16.45
N HIS A 180 1.66 -24.55 -15.34
CA HIS A 180 2.68 -25.46 -14.84
C HIS A 180 2.34 -26.89 -15.30
N ILE A 181 3.22 -27.53 -16.08
CA ILE A 181 3.04 -28.91 -16.54
C ILE A 181 2.77 -29.82 -15.33
N ILE A 182 3.68 -29.84 -14.36
CA ILE A 182 3.45 -30.40 -13.03
C ILE A 182 2.80 -29.29 -12.19
N PRO A 183 1.57 -29.50 -11.70
CA PRO A 183 0.85 -28.47 -10.97
C PRO A 183 1.61 -27.93 -9.76
N ARG A 184 1.50 -26.64 -9.51
CA ARG A 184 2.18 -25.98 -8.38
C ARG A 184 1.87 -26.65 -7.03
N SER A 185 0.70 -27.22 -6.86
CA SER A 185 0.28 -27.93 -5.64
C SER A 185 1.08 -29.22 -5.37
N SER A 186 1.83 -29.71 -6.36
CA SER A 186 2.69 -30.89 -6.22
C SER A 186 4.07 -30.57 -5.66
N PHE A 187 4.36 -29.28 -5.42
CA PHE A 187 5.65 -28.82 -4.92
C PHE A 187 5.50 -28.21 -3.54
N GLU A 188 6.33 -28.63 -2.60
CA GLU A 188 6.39 -28.07 -1.26
C GLU A 188 7.60 -27.14 -1.12
N TYR A 189 7.33 -25.84 -0.92
CA TYR A 189 8.38 -24.83 -0.73
C TYR A 189 7.88 -23.69 0.17
N SER A 190 8.80 -23.10 0.91
CA SER A 190 8.55 -21.95 1.80
C SER A 190 9.36 -20.72 1.38
N SER A 191 10.38 -20.92 0.56
CA SER A 191 11.36 -19.91 0.14
C SER A 191 11.59 -19.99 -1.38
N PRO A 192 11.96 -18.89 -2.03
CA PRO A 192 12.37 -18.91 -3.44
C PRO A 192 13.72 -19.62 -3.65
N ASP A 193 14.48 -19.87 -2.60
CA ASP A 193 15.78 -20.54 -2.65
C ASP A 193 15.62 -22.08 -2.56
N ASP A 194 14.41 -22.57 -2.24
CA ASP A 194 14.13 -24.00 -2.17
C ASP A 194 14.25 -24.68 -3.55
N PRO A 195 14.90 -25.85 -3.64
CA PRO A 195 15.01 -26.60 -4.91
C PRO A 195 13.67 -26.91 -5.55
N GLU A 196 12.65 -27.21 -4.75
CA GLU A 196 11.29 -27.48 -5.23
C GLU A 196 10.64 -26.23 -5.83
N PHE A 197 10.90 -25.04 -5.30
CA PHE A 197 10.47 -23.79 -5.92
C PHE A 197 11.13 -23.61 -7.29
N LYS A 198 12.44 -23.82 -7.38
CA LYS A 198 13.19 -23.68 -8.65
C LYS A 198 12.71 -24.68 -9.70
N LYS A 199 12.45 -25.93 -9.32
CA LYS A 199 11.85 -26.95 -10.21
C LYS A 199 10.47 -26.52 -10.68
N CYS A 200 9.60 -26.10 -9.76
CA CYS A 200 8.25 -25.64 -10.05
C CYS A 200 8.25 -24.52 -11.10
N TRP A 201 9.16 -23.56 -10.97
CA TRP A 201 9.24 -22.37 -11.82
C TRP A 201 10.29 -22.45 -12.94
N SER A 202 10.89 -23.62 -13.18
CA SER A 202 11.79 -23.81 -14.32
C SER A 202 11.05 -23.71 -15.65
N LEU A 203 11.74 -23.25 -16.71
CA LEU A 203 11.15 -23.19 -18.05
C LEU A 203 10.59 -24.56 -18.48
N SER A 204 11.28 -25.66 -18.15
CA SER A 204 10.84 -27.02 -18.47
C SER A 204 9.49 -27.42 -17.86
N ASN A 205 9.05 -26.70 -16.81
CA ASN A 205 7.75 -26.92 -16.19
C ASN A 205 6.69 -25.87 -16.59
N LEU A 206 7.02 -24.95 -17.48
CA LEU A 206 6.10 -23.89 -17.93
C LEU A 206 5.66 -24.13 -19.37
N GLN A 207 4.37 -23.95 -19.63
CA GLN A 207 3.79 -24.06 -20.97
C GLN A 207 2.67 -23.04 -21.18
N PRO A 208 2.39 -22.63 -22.43
CA PRO A 208 1.17 -21.93 -22.76
C PRO A 208 0.02 -22.93 -22.88
N LEU A 209 -1.09 -22.66 -22.20
CA LEU A 209 -2.26 -23.50 -22.24
C LEU A 209 -3.50 -22.64 -22.45
N TRP A 210 -4.42 -23.06 -23.35
CA TRP A 210 -5.69 -22.35 -23.51
C TRP A 210 -6.40 -22.19 -22.15
N ALA A 211 -7.00 -21.04 -21.92
CA ALA A 211 -7.61 -20.73 -20.62
C ALA A 211 -8.67 -21.76 -20.21
N VAL A 212 -9.46 -22.24 -21.17
CA VAL A 212 -10.46 -23.29 -20.96
C VAL A 212 -9.81 -24.62 -20.55
N ASP A 213 -8.72 -24.99 -21.22
CA ASP A 213 -8.00 -26.23 -20.94
C ASP A 213 -7.26 -26.14 -19.59
N ASN A 214 -6.71 -24.97 -19.27
CA ASN A 214 -6.08 -24.74 -17.98
C ASN A 214 -7.09 -24.89 -16.82
N ILE A 215 -8.31 -24.38 -16.99
CA ILE A 215 -9.39 -24.56 -16.00
C ILE A 215 -9.76 -26.05 -15.87
N ARG A 216 -9.87 -26.76 -16.99
CA ARG A 216 -10.20 -28.21 -17.00
C ARG A 216 -9.09 -29.06 -16.39
N LYS A 217 -7.82 -28.72 -16.70
CA LYS A 217 -6.65 -29.38 -16.11
C LYS A 217 -6.64 -29.22 -14.60
N ASN A 218 -6.89 -28.01 -14.08
CA ASN A 218 -6.81 -27.70 -12.65
C ASN A 218 -5.46 -28.22 -12.06
N ALA A 219 -5.48 -29.08 -11.05
CA ALA A 219 -4.30 -29.68 -10.42
C ALA A 219 -4.03 -31.14 -10.86
N LYS A 220 -4.58 -31.58 -12.00
CA LYS A 220 -4.36 -32.93 -12.51
C LYS A 220 -3.00 -33.08 -13.15
N LEU A 221 -2.31 -34.19 -12.83
CA LEU A 221 -1.00 -34.54 -13.41
C LEU A 221 -1.11 -35.21 -14.78
N ASP A 222 -2.22 -35.88 -15.02
CA ASP A 222 -2.50 -36.73 -16.19
C ASP A 222 -3.40 -36.07 -17.25
N TYR A 223 -3.44 -34.75 -17.25
CA TYR A 223 -4.22 -34.00 -18.26
C TYR A 223 -3.50 -34.01 -19.59
N LEU A 224 -3.86 -34.97 -20.45
CA LEU A 224 -3.43 -35.03 -21.83
C LEU A 224 -4.27 -34.07 -22.68
N ILE A 225 -3.60 -33.22 -23.49
CA ILE A 225 -4.20 -32.24 -24.39
C ILE A 225 -3.98 -32.69 -25.83
#